data_08bf64ac60b7ddb1f19a37761c6dfd56
#
_entry.id   08bf64ac60b7ddb1f19a37761c6dfd56
#
_cell.length_a   1.000
_cell.length_b   1.000
_cell.length_c   1.000
_cell.angle_alpha   90.00
_cell.angle_beta   90.00
_cell.angle_gamma   90.00
#
_symmetry.space_group_name_H-M   'P 1'
#
loop_
_entity.id
_entity.type
_entity.pdbx_description
1 polymer ?
#
loop_
_entity_poly.entity_id
_entity_poly.type
_entity_poly.pdbx_seq_one_letter_code
_entity_poly.pdbx_strand_id
1 'polypeptide(L)'
;MDRQNNSRSVANRKQKPVVQPNTELDVIFKRSLFWRPTYIAQSAWLEHIPFAFWLVESLRPRKIVELGTHYGSSYFSFCQAVTKLDLETLCFAVDTWGGDEHAGLYGEEVYGQVSEYNQQHYSSFSTLIRSTFDQALAHFPQGSIDLLHIDGLHTLDAVRHDFESWLPKLSDRAVVIMHDTNVRERGFGVFQLLDELKQQYPHFEFAHGHGLGVIGVGSEQVPEMKNLYDLFANARATKQVQDIFSRLGKACGDSWENSQLKQQLAAQRDNLQMEQQQLHEQQALERGRLAERITAQHHQLTALESKLEESKAQEAELTVQQQRTVALTSELALLQQQTTDTQAQLASCKQQREEALAAKQSLESTLSQATQRLAQSAQELTLL
;
A
#
# COMPACT_ATOMS: atom_id res chain seq x y z
N MET A 1 84.48 -24.57 -1.38
CA MET A 1 83.62 -24.14 -0.22
C MET A 1 82.53 -23.28 -0.81
N ASP A 2 81.42 -23.99 -0.98
CA ASP A 2 80.25 -23.46 -1.70
C ASP A 2 79.52 -22.42 -0.87
N ARG A 3 79.14 -21.28 -1.54
CA ARG A 3 78.10 -20.38 -1.02
C ARG A 3 76.88 -20.49 -1.89
N GLN A 4 75.88 -21.19 -1.36
CA GLN A 4 74.57 -21.29 -1.96
C GLN A 4 73.88 -19.94 -1.94
N ASN A 5 73.45 -19.55 -3.12
CA ASN A 5 72.60 -18.37 -3.39
C ASN A 5 71.13 -18.76 -3.12
N ASN A 6 70.55 -18.16 -2.13
CA ASN A 6 69.17 -18.41 -1.74
C ASN A 6 68.27 -17.27 -2.35
N SER A 7 67.83 -17.48 -3.58
CA SER A 7 66.89 -16.59 -4.24
C SER A 7 65.47 -16.86 -3.72
N ARG A 8 64.96 -15.99 -2.82
CA ARG A 8 63.59 -15.97 -2.37
C ARG A 8 62.69 -15.54 -3.52
N SER A 9 61.88 -16.48 -3.98
CA SER A 9 60.73 -16.27 -4.89
C SER A 9 59.74 -15.30 -4.23
N VAL A 10 59.55 -14.12 -4.85
CA VAL A 10 58.47 -13.17 -4.51
C VAL A 10 57.20 -13.74 -5.06
N ALA A 11 56.34 -14.28 -4.18
CA ALA A 11 55.03 -14.77 -4.52
C ALA A 11 54.19 -13.63 -5.05
N ASN A 12 53.82 -13.72 -6.32
CA ASN A 12 52.91 -12.80 -7.04
C ASN A 12 51.51 -12.89 -6.39
N ARG A 13 51.16 -11.97 -5.51
CA ARG A 13 49.81 -11.82 -4.97
C ARG A 13 48.89 -11.42 -6.12
N LYS A 14 48.18 -12.41 -6.68
CA LYS A 14 47.08 -12.16 -7.62
C LYS A 14 46.10 -11.21 -6.94
N GLN A 15 45.98 -9.97 -7.43
CA GLN A 15 44.95 -9.03 -7.01
C GLN A 15 43.58 -9.70 -7.29
N LYS A 16 42.75 -9.82 -6.25
CA LYS A 16 41.37 -10.24 -6.42
C LYS A 16 40.71 -9.24 -7.39
N PRO A 17 39.94 -9.68 -8.39
CA PRO A 17 39.24 -8.78 -9.26
C PRO A 17 38.33 -7.91 -8.41
N VAL A 18 38.46 -6.60 -8.55
CA VAL A 18 37.53 -5.62 -8.00
C VAL A 18 36.21 -5.87 -8.73
N VAL A 19 35.25 -6.47 -8.03
CA VAL A 19 33.87 -6.58 -8.55
C VAL A 19 33.36 -5.17 -8.68
N GLN A 20 33.22 -4.70 -9.91
CA GLN A 20 32.49 -3.46 -10.15
C GLN A 20 31.07 -3.65 -9.62
N PRO A 21 30.54 -2.72 -8.82
CA PRO A 21 29.15 -2.77 -8.38
C PRO A 21 28.26 -2.90 -9.62
N ASN A 22 27.15 -3.60 -9.48
CA ASN A 22 26.20 -3.82 -10.57
C ASN A 22 25.53 -2.47 -10.91
N THR A 23 26.18 -1.69 -11.74
CA THR A 23 25.82 -0.30 -12.06
C THR A 23 24.40 -0.17 -12.61
N GLU A 24 23.82 -1.26 -13.12
CA GLU A 24 22.46 -1.28 -13.68
C GLU A 24 21.37 -1.04 -12.63
N LEU A 25 21.55 -1.51 -11.39
CA LEU A 25 20.57 -1.29 -10.31
C LEU A 25 20.82 -0.03 -9.49
N ASP A 26 21.98 0.60 -9.63
CA ASP A 26 22.31 1.83 -8.88
C ASP A 26 21.31 2.96 -9.16
N VAL A 27 20.72 2.96 -10.35
CA VAL A 27 19.73 3.97 -10.77
C VAL A 27 18.50 3.99 -9.87
N ILE A 28 18.09 2.85 -9.33
CA ILE A 28 16.90 2.78 -8.48
C ILE A 28 17.19 3.03 -6.99
N PHE A 29 18.44 2.94 -6.55
CA PHE A 29 18.80 3.11 -5.14
C PHE A 29 18.78 4.60 -4.74
N LYS A 30 17.60 5.02 -4.28
CA LYS A 30 17.37 6.35 -3.72
C LYS A 30 16.80 6.22 -2.30
N ARG A 31 16.96 7.28 -1.49
CA ARG A 31 16.42 7.29 -0.12
C ARG A 31 14.91 7.13 -0.06
N SER A 32 14.21 7.54 -1.11
CA SER A 32 12.77 7.43 -1.23
C SER A 32 12.25 5.99 -1.21
N LEU A 33 13.04 4.98 -1.61
CA LEU A 33 12.67 3.57 -1.53
C LEU A 33 12.34 3.09 -0.10
N PHE A 34 12.89 3.78 0.91
CA PHE A 34 12.71 3.42 2.33
C PHE A 34 11.61 4.22 3.01
N TRP A 35 10.89 5.07 2.29
CA TRP A 35 9.83 5.85 2.86
C TRP A 35 8.55 5.02 2.98
N ARG A 36 7.81 5.32 4.05
CA ARG A 36 6.46 4.81 4.24
C ARG A 36 5.47 5.90 3.91
N PRO A 37 4.36 5.58 3.26
CA PRO A 37 3.29 6.54 3.06
C PRO A 37 2.71 6.99 4.41
N THR A 38 2.43 8.28 4.52
CA THR A 38 1.73 8.88 5.66
C THR A 38 0.22 8.87 5.47
N TYR A 39 -0.21 8.78 4.22
CA TYR A 39 -1.60 8.65 3.82
C TYR A 39 -1.80 7.35 3.04
N ILE A 40 -2.77 6.56 3.47
CA ILE A 40 -3.19 5.32 2.79
C ILE A 40 -4.71 5.29 2.82
N ALA A 41 -5.34 5.30 1.65
CA ALA A 41 -6.77 5.11 1.47
C ALA A 41 -7.03 3.95 0.50
N GLN A 42 -8.27 3.51 0.39
CA GLN A 42 -8.65 2.45 -0.53
C GLN A 42 -8.26 2.82 -1.97
N SER A 43 -7.43 1.97 -2.59
CA SER A 43 -6.99 2.20 -3.96
C SER A 43 -6.28 0.97 -4.52
N ALA A 44 -6.47 0.67 -5.80
CA ALA A 44 -5.65 -0.29 -6.55
C ALA A 44 -4.20 0.19 -6.75
N TRP A 45 -3.96 1.49 -6.55
CA TRP A 45 -2.67 2.15 -6.78
C TRP A 45 -1.65 1.97 -5.63
N LEU A 46 -2.06 1.40 -4.49
CA LEU A 46 -1.22 1.31 -3.28
C LEU A 46 0.15 0.66 -3.53
N GLU A 47 0.20 -0.31 -4.41
CA GLU A 47 1.45 -1.01 -4.72
C GLU A 47 2.44 -0.18 -5.55
N HIS A 48 2.01 0.95 -6.12
CA HIS A 48 2.87 1.88 -6.88
C HIS A 48 3.43 3.05 -6.05
N ILE A 49 3.01 3.21 -4.79
CA ILE A 49 3.47 4.30 -3.91
C ILE A 49 5.01 4.38 -3.82
N PRO A 50 5.77 3.29 -3.64
CA PRO A 50 7.23 3.38 -3.61
C PRO A 50 7.83 3.89 -4.92
N PHE A 51 7.21 3.57 -6.06
CA PHE A 51 7.63 4.10 -7.34
C PHE A 51 7.29 5.60 -7.48
N ALA A 52 6.13 6.04 -6.98
CA ALA A 52 5.81 7.48 -6.95
C ALA A 52 6.87 8.29 -6.20
N PHE A 53 7.31 7.80 -5.04
CA PHE A 53 8.37 8.44 -4.28
C PHE A 53 9.69 8.49 -5.05
N TRP A 54 10.08 7.38 -5.66
CA TRP A 54 11.26 7.29 -6.49
C TRP A 54 11.19 8.21 -7.71
N LEU A 55 10.03 8.26 -8.37
CA LEU A 55 9.80 9.06 -9.55
C LEU A 55 9.95 10.55 -9.25
N VAL A 56 9.33 11.03 -8.18
CA VAL A 56 9.45 12.45 -7.77
C VAL A 56 10.89 12.79 -7.38
N GLU A 57 11.60 11.91 -6.66
CA GLU A 57 13.01 12.13 -6.32
C GLU A 57 13.92 12.14 -7.55
N SER A 58 13.59 11.34 -8.56
CA SER A 58 14.38 11.21 -9.79
C SER A 58 14.11 12.34 -10.76
N LEU A 59 12.84 12.63 -11.02
CA LEU A 59 12.41 13.63 -12.00
C LEU A 59 12.57 15.06 -11.45
N ARG A 60 12.34 15.27 -10.13
CA ARG A 60 12.28 16.60 -9.49
C ARG A 60 11.39 17.55 -10.29
N PRO A 61 10.11 17.22 -10.47
CA PRO A 61 9.21 17.94 -11.36
C PRO A 61 8.90 19.34 -10.80
N ARG A 62 8.74 20.33 -11.66
CA ARG A 62 8.25 21.67 -11.29
C ARG A 62 6.75 21.69 -11.11
N LYS A 63 6.06 20.85 -11.89
CA LYS A 63 4.61 20.71 -11.82
C LYS A 63 4.21 19.26 -12.02
N ILE A 64 3.34 18.79 -11.12
CA ILE A 64 2.68 17.50 -11.16
C ILE A 64 1.19 17.72 -11.37
N VAL A 65 0.59 17.00 -12.29
CA VAL A 65 -0.86 16.97 -12.49
C VAL A 65 -1.33 15.51 -12.47
N GLU A 66 -2.41 15.27 -11.73
CA GLU A 66 -3.11 13.99 -11.72
C GLU A 66 -4.52 14.17 -12.27
N LEU A 67 -4.92 13.27 -13.16
CA LEU A 67 -6.25 13.15 -13.74
C LEU A 67 -6.92 11.90 -13.18
N GLY A 68 -7.95 12.09 -12.34
CA GLY A 68 -8.57 11.01 -11.57
C GLY A 68 -7.86 10.79 -10.24
N THR A 69 -8.41 11.35 -9.19
CA THR A 69 -7.75 11.37 -7.87
C THR A 69 -8.44 10.45 -6.87
N HIS A 70 -9.75 10.27 -7.01
CA HIS A 70 -10.56 9.43 -6.13
C HIS A 70 -10.29 9.76 -4.65
N TYR A 71 -9.82 8.78 -3.84
CA TYR A 71 -9.42 8.99 -2.43
C TYR A 71 -8.02 9.60 -2.25
N GLY A 72 -7.27 9.87 -3.31
CA GLY A 72 -6.00 10.60 -3.25
C GLY A 72 -4.76 9.78 -2.86
N SER A 73 -4.80 8.45 -2.90
CA SER A 73 -3.65 7.61 -2.52
C SER A 73 -2.41 7.86 -3.37
N SER A 74 -2.56 7.97 -4.68
CA SER A 74 -1.50 8.34 -5.63
C SER A 74 -1.06 9.79 -5.42
N TYR A 75 -2.03 10.69 -5.44
CA TYR A 75 -1.80 12.13 -5.36
C TYR A 75 -1.03 12.55 -4.11
N PHE A 76 -1.48 12.10 -2.94
CA PHE A 76 -0.81 12.45 -1.69
C PHE A 76 0.55 11.75 -1.53
N SER A 77 0.80 10.68 -2.27
CA SER A 77 2.15 10.11 -2.34
C SER A 77 3.11 11.04 -3.07
N PHE A 78 2.69 11.67 -4.17
CA PHE A 78 3.48 12.71 -4.84
C PHE A 78 3.68 13.92 -3.92
N CYS A 79 2.63 14.41 -3.26
CA CYS A 79 2.72 15.54 -2.32
C CYS A 79 3.67 15.24 -1.15
N GLN A 80 3.60 14.04 -0.59
CA GLN A 80 4.53 13.60 0.46
C GLN A 80 5.98 13.61 -0.03
N ALA A 81 6.23 13.14 -1.24
CA ALA A 81 7.58 13.16 -1.81
C ALA A 81 8.09 14.58 -2.02
N VAL A 82 7.26 15.48 -2.54
CA VAL A 82 7.57 16.91 -2.69
C VAL A 82 7.98 17.52 -1.35
N THR A 83 7.19 17.29 -0.30
CA THR A 83 7.49 17.79 1.04
C THR A 83 8.79 17.20 1.60
N LYS A 84 9.00 15.89 1.51
CA LYS A 84 10.20 15.22 2.04
C LYS A 84 11.49 15.61 1.32
N LEU A 85 11.38 16.05 0.08
CA LEU A 85 12.50 16.47 -0.76
C LEU A 85 12.72 17.97 -0.73
N ASP A 86 11.82 18.71 -0.06
CA ASP A 86 11.84 20.19 -0.02
C ASP A 86 11.91 20.78 -1.44
N LEU A 87 10.94 20.35 -2.30
CA LEU A 87 10.86 20.83 -3.69
C LEU A 87 9.88 21.99 -3.81
N GLU A 88 10.19 22.92 -4.70
CA GLU A 88 9.27 24.01 -5.13
C GLU A 88 8.28 23.52 -6.21
N THR A 89 7.76 22.31 -6.04
CA THR A 89 6.84 21.67 -6.98
C THR A 89 5.42 22.10 -6.70
N LEU A 90 4.67 22.48 -7.74
CA LEU A 90 3.22 22.68 -7.66
C LEU A 90 2.49 21.39 -8.04
N CYS A 91 1.57 20.94 -7.20
CA CYS A 91 0.77 19.76 -7.41
C CYS A 91 -0.70 20.11 -7.67
N PHE A 92 -1.29 19.45 -8.65
CA PHE A 92 -2.69 19.63 -9.02
C PHE A 92 -3.38 18.28 -9.15
N ALA A 93 -4.52 18.13 -8.49
CA ALA A 93 -5.41 17.00 -8.66
C ALA A 93 -6.66 17.44 -9.38
N VAL A 94 -6.99 16.81 -10.50
CA VAL A 94 -8.17 17.10 -11.29
C VAL A 94 -9.12 15.91 -11.21
N ASP A 95 -10.31 16.14 -10.68
CA ASP A 95 -11.36 15.14 -10.57
C ASP A 95 -12.73 15.83 -10.48
N THR A 96 -13.77 15.20 -10.93
CA THR A 96 -15.14 15.65 -10.68
C THR A 96 -15.62 15.29 -9.29
N TRP A 97 -15.00 14.28 -8.69
CA TRP A 97 -15.43 13.56 -7.48
C TRP A 97 -16.90 13.10 -7.56
N GLY A 98 -17.32 12.72 -8.77
CA GLY A 98 -18.62 12.11 -9.02
C GLY A 98 -18.56 10.60 -9.29
N GLY A 99 -17.37 10.09 -9.55
CA GLY A 99 -17.13 8.71 -9.96
C GLY A 99 -17.47 8.47 -11.43
N ASP A 100 -17.30 7.20 -11.85
CA ASP A 100 -17.58 6.72 -13.19
C ASP A 100 -18.03 5.24 -13.18
N GLU A 101 -18.23 4.64 -14.35
CA GLU A 101 -18.68 3.25 -14.49
C GLU A 101 -17.61 2.22 -14.07
N HIS A 102 -16.31 2.58 -14.01
CA HIS A 102 -15.21 1.71 -13.59
C HIS A 102 -14.87 1.87 -12.11
N ALA A 103 -14.78 3.10 -11.62
CA ALA A 103 -14.49 3.43 -10.22
C ALA A 103 -15.71 3.29 -9.30
N GLY A 104 -16.94 3.28 -9.87
CA GLY A 104 -18.20 3.38 -9.13
C GLY A 104 -18.58 4.84 -8.85
N LEU A 105 -19.82 5.04 -8.42
CA LEU A 105 -20.30 6.37 -8.04
C LEU A 105 -19.90 6.67 -6.60
N TYR A 106 -19.36 7.84 -6.37
CA TYR A 106 -19.03 8.40 -5.06
C TYR A 106 -19.33 9.91 -5.06
N GLY A 107 -19.24 10.57 -3.92
CA GLY A 107 -19.72 11.94 -3.85
C GLY A 107 -18.98 12.81 -2.82
N GLU A 108 -19.73 13.72 -2.20
CA GLU A 108 -19.20 14.76 -1.32
C GLU A 108 -18.36 14.24 -0.16
N GLU A 109 -18.64 13.03 0.35
CA GLU A 109 -17.86 12.42 1.44
C GLU A 109 -16.41 12.13 1.03
N VAL A 110 -16.19 11.68 -0.22
CA VAL A 110 -14.84 11.40 -0.75
C VAL A 110 -14.11 12.72 -0.97
N TYR A 111 -14.77 13.68 -1.66
CA TYR A 111 -14.21 15.02 -1.85
C TYR A 111 -13.88 15.69 -0.51
N GLY A 112 -14.79 15.61 0.46
CA GLY A 112 -14.59 16.18 1.80
C GLY A 112 -13.33 15.65 2.47
N GLN A 113 -13.13 14.32 2.49
CA GLN A 113 -11.95 13.68 3.05
C GLN A 113 -10.66 14.13 2.37
N VAL A 114 -10.65 14.11 1.03
CA VAL A 114 -9.48 14.52 0.22
C VAL A 114 -9.16 15.99 0.44
N SER A 115 -10.20 16.84 0.43
CA SER A 115 -10.06 18.29 0.62
C SER A 115 -9.54 18.64 2.00
N GLU A 116 -10.09 18.01 3.06
CA GLU A 116 -9.64 18.22 4.42
C GLU A 116 -8.16 17.83 4.59
N TYR A 117 -7.79 16.65 4.12
CA TYR A 117 -6.40 16.19 4.21
C TYR A 117 -5.44 17.09 3.43
N ASN A 118 -5.83 17.51 2.22
CA ASN A 118 -5.05 18.44 1.42
C ASN A 118 -4.86 19.78 2.14
N GLN A 119 -5.94 20.34 2.70
CA GLN A 119 -5.90 21.60 3.44
C GLN A 119 -4.99 21.54 4.66
N GLN A 120 -5.00 20.44 5.39
CA GLN A 120 -4.20 20.27 6.61
C GLN A 120 -2.71 20.07 6.32
N HIS A 121 -2.35 19.41 5.21
CA HIS A 121 -0.99 18.94 5.00
C HIS A 121 -0.26 19.56 3.81
N TYR A 122 -0.96 19.98 2.74
CA TYR A 122 -0.32 20.30 1.47
C TYR A 122 -0.84 21.57 0.79
N SER A 123 -1.75 22.30 1.39
CA SER A 123 -2.41 23.49 0.78
C SER A 123 -1.46 24.59 0.32
N SER A 124 -0.22 24.60 0.79
CA SER A 124 0.79 25.60 0.38
C SER A 124 1.28 25.42 -1.06
N PHE A 125 1.18 24.22 -1.63
CA PHE A 125 1.65 23.91 -2.98
C PHE A 125 0.72 22.97 -3.77
N SER A 126 -0.34 22.48 -3.16
CA SER A 126 -1.31 21.53 -3.73
C SER A 126 -2.66 22.17 -3.92
N THR A 127 -3.23 21.98 -5.11
CA THR A 127 -4.55 22.51 -5.49
C THR A 127 -5.44 21.37 -6.03
N LEU A 128 -6.63 21.26 -5.46
CA LEU A 128 -7.68 20.37 -5.97
C LEU A 128 -8.54 21.14 -6.96
N ILE A 129 -8.71 20.64 -8.18
CA ILE A 129 -9.51 21.22 -9.25
C ILE A 129 -10.72 20.32 -9.48
N ARG A 130 -11.87 20.72 -8.95
CA ARG A 130 -13.12 19.97 -9.11
C ARG A 130 -13.77 20.28 -10.45
N SER A 131 -13.37 19.56 -11.50
CA SER A 131 -13.86 19.76 -12.87
C SER A 131 -13.63 18.51 -13.71
N THR A 132 -14.15 18.52 -14.93
CA THR A 132 -13.71 17.54 -15.95
C THR A 132 -12.27 17.83 -16.38
N PHE A 133 -11.61 16.82 -16.95
CA PHE A 133 -10.24 16.97 -17.43
C PHE A 133 -10.11 18.00 -18.56
N ASP A 134 -11.12 18.07 -19.46
CA ASP A 134 -11.16 19.07 -20.54
C ASP A 134 -11.29 20.50 -20.01
N GLN A 135 -12.16 20.71 -19.02
CA GLN A 135 -12.33 22.04 -18.43
C GLN A 135 -11.05 22.49 -17.71
N ALA A 136 -10.35 21.56 -17.07
CA ALA A 136 -9.11 21.85 -16.35
C ALA A 136 -7.97 22.31 -17.27
N LEU A 137 -7.97 21.92 -18.55
CA LEU A 137 -6.92 22.31 -19.52
C LEU A 137 -6.66 23.83 -19.56
N ALA A 138 -7.69 24.64 -19.33
CA ALA A 138 -7.58 26.09 -19.33
C ALA A 138 -6.67 26.65 -18.23
N HIS A 139 -6.46 25.89 -17.14
CA HIS A 139 -5.61 26.31 -16.02
C HIS A 139 -4.12 26.10 -16.27
N PHE A 140 -3.75 25.37 -17.32
CA PHE A 140 -2.38 24.96 -17.56
C PHE A 140 -1.80 25.60 -18.84
N PRO A 141 -0.70 26.34 -18.74
CA PRO A 141 0.04 26.81 -19.91
C PRO A 141 0.61 25.62 -20.71
N GLN A 142 0.86 25.85 -22.00
CA GLN A 142 1.56 24.87 -22.83
C GLN A 142 2.99 24.66 -22.32
N GLY A 143 3.49 23.42 -22.40
CA GLY A 143 4.85 23.08 -22.03
C GLY A 143 5.17 23.22 -20.53
N SER A 144 4.16 23.21 -19.64
CA SER A 144 4.36 23.54 -18.22
C SER A 144 4.36 22.36 -17.26
N ILE A 145 3.97 21.16 -17.69
CA ILE A 145 3.80 19.98 -16.83
C ILE A 145 4.96 19.04 -17.01
N ASP A 146 5.66 18.70 -15.94
CA ASP A 146 6.79 17.78 -15.94
C ASP A 146 6.37 16.33 -15.59
N LEU A 147 5.30 16.15 -14.82
CA LEU A 147 4.73 14.83 -14.52
C LEU A 147 3.21 14.87 -14.66
N LEU A 148 2.67 14.04 -15.53
CA LEU A 148 1.25 13.82 -15.69
C LEU A 148 0.92 12.38 -15.30
N HIS A 149 -0.03 12.21 -14.37
CA HIS A 149 -0.61 10.91 -14.04
C HIS A 149 -2.02 10.84 -14.60
N ILE A 150 -2.30 9.82 -15.41
CA ILE A 150 -3.62 9.55 -16.01
C ILE A 150 -4.20 8.30 -15.34
N ASP A 151 -5.30 8.49 -14.61
CA ASP A 151 -6.02 7.44 -13.87
C ASP A 151 -7.55 7.75 -13.86
N GLY A 152 -8.07 8.17 -15.02
CA GLY A 152 -9.48 8.48 -15.23
C GLY A 152 -10.29 7.29 -15.75
N LEU A 153 -11.24 7.54 -16.66
CA LEU A 153 -12.03 6.49 -17.29
C LEU A 153 -11.17 5.64 -18.22
N HIS A 154 -11.13 4.32 -17.99
CA HIS A 154 -10.14 3.41 -18.54
C HIS A 154 -10.47 2.85 -19.93
N THR A 155 -11.52 3.32 -20.62
CA THR A 155 -11.78 2.91 -22.01
C THR A 155 -10.67 3.46 -22.94
N LEU A 156 -10.40 2.77 -24.05
CA LEU A 156 -9.36 3.22 -25.01
C LEU A 156 -9.64 4.65 -25.50
N ASP A 157 -10.87 4.94 -25.83
CA ASP A 157 -11.25 6.27 -26.35
C ASP A 157 -11.04 7.36 -25.32
N ALA A 158 -11.42 7.11 -24.05
CA ALA A 158 -11.28 8.08 -22.98
C ALA A 158 -9.79 8.34 -22.64
N VAL A 159 -9.02 7.30 -22.40
CA VAL A 159 -7.60 7.47 -22.04
C VAL A 159 -6.77 8.06 -23.19
N ARG A 160 -7.14 7.76 -24.44
CA ARG A 160 -6.55 8.39 -25.63
C ARG A 160 -6.89 9.87 -25.70
N HIS A 161 -8.14 10.21 -25.50
CA HIS A 161 -8.58 11.60 -25.47
C HIS A 161 -7.85 12.38 -24.38
N ASP A 162 -7.72 11.83 -23.19
CA ASP A 162 -7.01 12.46 -22.09
C ASP A 162 -5.52 12.66 -22.43
N PHE A 163 -4.85 11.63 -22.94
CA PHE A 163 -3.46 11.74 -23.32
C PHE A 163 -3.23 12.80 -24.42
N GLU A 164 -4.01 12.75 -25.51
CA GLU A 164 -3.86 13.65 -26.64
C GLU A 164 -4.20 15.11 -26.29
N SER A 165 -5.25 15.32 -25.48
CA SER A 165 -5.70 16.65 -25.05
C SER A 165 -4.69 17.32 -24.10
N TRP A 166 -4.01 16.52 -23.26
CA TRP A 166 -3.02 17.03 -22.31
C TRP A 166 -1.59 17.08 -22.88
N LEU A 167 -1.32 16.41 -24.00
CA LEU A 167 -0.01 16.39 -24.66
C LEU A 167 0.59 17.80 -24.89
N PRO A 168 -0.15 18.83 -25.36
CA PRO A 168 0.41 20.17 -25.54
C PRO A 168 0.78 20.88 -24.24
N LYS A 169 0.33 20.39 -23.08
CA LYS A 169 0.62 20.96 -21.76
C LYS A 169 1.95 20.41 -21.19
N LEU A 170 2.45 19.31 -21.75
CA LEU A 170 3.64 18.62 -21.30
C LEU A 170 4.90 19.39 -21.69
N SER A 171 5.86 19.43 -20.76
CA SER A 171 7.15 20.09 -20.99
C SER A 171 8.10 19.19 -21.81
N ASP A 172 9.20 19.77 -22.23
CA ASP A 172 10.31 19.06 -22.91
C ASP A 172 10.97 17.95 -22.06
N ARG A 173 10.72 17.91 -20.75
CA ARG A 173 11.21 16.86 -19.85
C ARG A 173 10.09 15.99 -19.25
N ALA A 174 8.90 16.10 -19.80
CA ALA A 174 7.72 15.48 -19.23
C ALA A 174 7.77 13.94 -19.24
N VAL A 175 7.28 13.39 -18.14
CA VAL A 175 6.95 11.97 -17.97
C VAL A 175 5.44 11.85 -17.81
N VAL A 176 4.83 10.90 -18.51
CA VAL A 176 3.44 10.49 -18.30
C VAL A 176 3.43 9.11 -17.67
N ILE A 177 2.64 8.94 -16.61
CA ILE A 177 2.34 7.63 -16.04
C ILE A 177 0.85 7.33 -16.22
N MET A 178 0.54 6.09 -16.57
CA MET A 178 -0.83 5.60 -16.78
C MET A 178 -1.05 4.36 -15.94
N HIS A 179 -2.11 4.37 -15.15
CA HIS A 179 -2.49 3.22 -14.34
C HIS A 179 -3.35 2.22 -15.13
N ASP A 180 -3.64 1.07 -14.55
CA ASP A 180 -4.47 -0.01 -15.12
C ASP A 180 -3.98 -0.59 -16.46
N THR A 181 -2.70 -0.46 -16.74
CA THR A 181 -2.09 -0.96 -18.00
C THR A 181 -2.06 -2.48 -18.11
N ASN A 182 -2.35 -3.21 -17.03
CA ASN A 182 -2.42 -4.67 -17.01
C ASN A 182 -3.84 -5.24 -16.81
N VAL A 183 -4.87 -4.41 -16.88
CA VAL A 183 -6.28 -4.84 -16.83
C VAL A 183 -6.77 -5.11 -18.27
N ARG A 184 -7.40 -6.29 -18.49
CA ARG A 184 -7.84 -6.77 -19.82
C ARG A 184 -9.34 -7.02 -19.89
N GLU A 185 -10.08 -6.70 -18.86
CA GLU A 185 -11.50 -6.95 -18.69
C GLU A 185 -12.29 -5.65 -18.56
N ARG A 186 -13.62 -5.72 -18.45
CA ARG A 186 -14.50 -4.58 -18.22
C ARG A 186 -14.38 -3.42 -19.24
N GLY A 187 -13.94 -3.69 -20.46
CA GLY A 187 -13.78 -2.66 -21.49
C GLY A 187 -12.55 -1.76 -21.32
N PHE A 188 -11.64 -2.11 -20.42
CA PHE A 188 -10.38 -1.39 -20.24
C PHE A 188 -9.54 -1.41 -21.53
N GLY A 189 -9.00 -0.27 -21.91
CA GLY A 189 -8.19 -0.07 -23.11
C GLY A 189 -6.87 0.64 -22.88
N VAL A 190 -6.51 0.93 -21.62
CA VAL A 190 -5.25 1.63 -21.28
C VAL A 190 -4.03 0.89 -21.82
N PHE A 191 -4.02 -0.45 -21.75
CA PHE A 191 -2.95 -1.27 -22.32
C PHE A 191 -2.78 -1.12 -23.81
N GLN A 192 -3.88 -0.90 -24.57
CA GLN A 192 -3.83 -0.73 -26.02
C GLN A 192 -3.15 0.61 -26.36
N LEU A 193 -3.53 1.68 -25.68
CA LEU A 193 -2.85 2.96 -25.83
C LEU A 193 -1.37 2.86 -25.44
N LEU A 194 -1.06 2.21 -24.31
CA LEU A 194 0.33 2.01 -23.90
C LEU A 194 1.14 1.28 -24.96
N ASP A 195 0.59 0.22 -25.58
CA ASP A 195 1.28 -0.54 -26.64
C ASP A 195 1.57 0.31 -27.88
N GLU A 196 0.70 1.26 -28.21
CA GLU A 196 0.95 2.24 -29.28
C GLU A 196 2.04 3.25 -28.90
N LEU A 197 1.99 3.80 -27.69
CA LEU A 197 2.94 4.80 -27.21
C LEU A 197 4.36 4.24 -27.04
N LYS A 198 4.49 2.97 -26.68
CA LYS A 198 5.78 2.26 -26.61
C LYS A 198 6.53 2.20 -27.94
N GLN A 199 5.84 2.36 -29.05
CA GLN A 199 6.48 2.44 -30.37
C GLN A 199 7.10 3.80 -30.67
N GLN A 200 6.70 4.84 -29.92
CA GLN A 200 7.05 6.24 -30.19
C GLN A 200 7.96 6.84 -29.12
N TYR A 201 7.83 6.36 -27.88
CA TYR A 201 8.46 6.97 -26.71
C TYR A 201 9.29 5.96 -25.91
N PRO A 202 10.39 6.40 -25.28
CA PRO A 202 11.06 5.61 -24.26
C PRO A 202 10.12 5.33 -23.12
N HIS A 203 10.16 4.10 -22.58
CA HIS A 203 9.17 3.65 -21.61
C HIS A 203 9.73 2.64 -20.62
N PHE A 204 8.98 2.48 -19.52
CA PHE A 204 9.10 1.38 -18.58
C PHE A 204 7.71 0.93 -18.15
N GLU A 205 7.56 -0.32 -17.70
CA GLU A 205 6.25 -0.87 -17.33
C GLU A 205 6.34 -1.75 -16.11
N PHE A 206 5.35 -1.63 -15.21
CA PHE A 206 5.14 -2.52 -14.08
C PHE A 206 3.85 -3.31 -14.29
N ALA A 207 3.87 -4.62 -13.99
CA ALA A 207 2.70 -5.49 -14.15
C ALA A 207 1.92 -5.69 -12.84
N HIS A 208 2.51 -5.37 -11.68
CA HIS A 208 1.83 -5.48 -10.38
C HIS A 208 0.84 -4.32 -10.17
N GLY A 209 -0.04 -4.42 -9.18
CA GLY A 209 -0.98 -3.35 -8.82
C GLY A 209 -1.82 -2.87 -9.99
N HIS A 210 -2.40 -3.78 -10.79
CA HIS A 210 -3.14 -3.53 -12.03
C HIS A 210 -2.30 -2.99 -13.20
N GLY A 211 -1.00 -2.78 -12.99
CA GLY A 211 -0.08 -2.27 -14.01
C GLY A 211 0.10 -0.75 -13.98
N LEU A 212 1.32 -0.32 -14.28
CA LEU A 212 1.66 1.09 -14.43
C LEU A 212 2.61 1.27 -15.61
N GLY A 213 2.19 2.01 -16.61
CA GLY A 213 3.02 2.44 -17.73
C GLY A 213 3.70 3.76 -17.43
N VAL A 214 4.98 3.87 -17.78
CA VAL A 214 5.82 5.07 -17.58
C VAL A 214 6.39 5.47 -18.94
N ILE A 215 6.02 6.64 -19.44
CA ILE A 215 6.34 7.12 -20.79
C ILE A 215 7.13 8.41 -20.71
N GLY A 216 8.31 8.45 -21.33
CA GLY A 216 9.11 9.66 -21.48
C GLY A 216 8.68 10.47 -22.70
N VAL A 217 7.68 11.33 -22.56
CA VAL A 217 7.13 12.11 -23.67
C VAL A 217 8.03 13.29 -24.02
N GLY A 218 8.62 13.93 -23.05
CA GLY A 218 9.52 15.05 -23.27
C GLY A 218 10.81 14.64 -23.99
N SER A 219 11.30 15.50 -24.88
CA SER A 219 12.53 15.26 -25.66
C SER A 219 13.82 15.31 -24.81
N GLU A 220 13.76 16.00 -23.66
CA GLU A 220 14.89 16.24 -22.76
C GLU A 220 14.71 15.52 -21.41
N GLN A 221 14.67 14.19 -21.47
CA GLN A 221 14.53 13.38 -20.25
C GLN A 221 15.75 13.52 -19.34
N VAL A 222 15.52 13.57 -18.03
CA VAL A 222 16.62 13.57 -17.02
C VAL A 222 17.38 12.24 -17.04
N PRO A 223 18.67 12.25 -16.64
CA PRO A 223 19.51 11.04 -16.71
C PRO A 223 18.90 9.83 -15.98
N GLU A 224 18.27 10.03 -14.83
CA GLU A 224 17.65 8.96 -14.06
C GLU A 224 16.50 8.28 -14.82
N MET A 225 15.70 9.05 -15.55
CA MET A 225 14.62 8.51 -16.36
C MET A 225 15.17 7.81 -17.61
N LYS A 226 16.19 8.38 -18.28
CA LYS A 226 16.88 7.69 -19.38
C LYS A 226 17.42 6.33 -18.92
N ASN A 227 18.11 6.30 -17.81
CA ASN A 227 18.65 5.06 -17.25
C ASN A 227 17.53 4.04 -16.93
N LEU A 228 16.37 4.48 -16.42
CA LEU A 228 15.23 3.57 -16.19
C LEU A 228 14.72 2.98 -17.51
N TYR A 229 14.59 3.80 -18.55
CA TYR A 229 14.14 3.32 -19.87
C TYR A 229 15.16 2.38 -20.52
N ASP A 230 16.45 2.69 -20.40
CA ASP A 230 17.54 1.86 -20.96
C ASP A 230 17.56 0.46 -20.31
N LEU A 231 17.14 0.33 -19.06
CA LEU A 231 17.01 -0.98 -18.40
C LEU A 231 16.02 -1.89 -19.12
N PHE A 232 15.03 -1.33 -19.82
CA PHE A 232 14.03 -2.13 -20.55
C PHE A 232 14.63 -3.00 -21.67
N ALA A 233 15.80 -2.62 -22.19
CA ALA A 233 16.56 -3.45 -23.14
C ALA A 233 17.19 -4.69 -22.49
N ASN A 234 17.31 -4.73 -21.16
CA ASN A 234 17.85 -5.85 -20.40
C ASN A 234 16.76 -6.53 -19.57
N ALA A 235 16.20 -7.62 -20.09
CA ALA A 235 15.09 -8.34 -19.45
C ALA A 235 15.36 -8.75 -18.00
N ARG A 236 16.63 -9.06 -17.63
CA ARG A 236 16.99 -9.41 -16.26
C ARG A 236 16.94 -8.19 -15.34
N ALA A 237 17.53 -7.08 -15.76
CA ALA A 237 17.52 -5.84 -14.98
C ALA A 237 16.09 -5.29 -14.84
N THR A 238 15.31 -5.30 -15.93
CA THR A 238 13.88 -4.96 -15.90
C THR A 238 13.13 -5.77 -14.85
N LYS A 239 13.28 -7.10 -14.90
CA LYS A 239 12.61 -7.99 -13.94
C LYS A 239 13.03 -7.71 -12.50
N GLN A 240 14.31 -7.46 -12.24
CA GLN A 240 14.80 -7.12 -10.91
C GLN A 240 14.19 -5.81 -10.38
N VAL A 241 14.10 -4.77 -11.22
CA VAL A 241 13.46 -3.49 -10.85
C VAL A 241 11.98 -3.70 -10.56
N GLN A 242 11.27 -4.40 -11.43
CA GLN A 242 9.86 -4.73 -11.23
C GLN A 242 9.64 -5.51 -9.92
N ASP A 243 10.46 -6.50 -9.61
CA ASP A 243 10.35 -7.30 -8.39
C ASP A 243 10.63 -6.48 -7.13
N ILE A 244 11.58 -5.54 -7.18
CA ILE A 244 11.87 -4.64 -6.06
C ILE A 244 10.65 -3.76 -5.77
N PHE A 245 10.13 -3.06 -6.78
CA PHE A 245 8.98 -2.17 -6.57
C PHE A 245 7.71 -2.93 -6.21
N SER A 246 7.46 -4.08 -6.83
CA SER A 246 6.34 -4.96 -6.45
C SER A 246 6.44 -5.40 -4.97
N ARG A 247 7.64 -5.78 -4.52
CA ARG A 247 7.85 -6.18 -3.13
C ARG A 247 7.67 -5.02 -2.14
N LEU A 248 8.18 -3.85 -2.47
CA LEU A 248 7.99 -2.65 -1.66
C LEU A 248 6.53 -2.21 -1.66
N GLY A 249 5.88 -2.26 -2.82
CA GLY A 249 4.47 -1.90 -2.99
C GLY A 249 3.54 -2.80 -2.21
N LYS A 250 3.80 -4.12 -2.24
CA LYS A 250 3.01 -5.06 -1.44
C LYS A 250 3.01 -4.72 0.06
N ALA A 251 4.08 -4.15 0.59
CA ALA A 251 4.10 -3.70 1.98
C ALA A 251 3.13 -2.55 2.25
N CYS A 252 2.81 -1.72 1.25
CA CYS A 252 1.79 -0.68 1.35
C CYS A 252 0.38 -1.30 1.35
N GLY A 253 0.12 -2.26 0.46
CA GLY A 253 -1.13 -3.05 0.45
C GLY A 253 -1.35 -3.79 1.76
N ASP A 254 -0.36 -4.53 2.22
CA ASP A 254 -0.40 -5.24 3.52
C ASP A 254 -0.68 -4.27 4.70
N SER A 255 -0.14 -3.04 4.63
CA SER A 255 -0.40 -2.02 5.66
C SER A 255 -1.85 -1.56 5.67
N TRP A 256 -2.44 -1.37 4.49
CA TRP A 256 -3.87 -1.05 4.34
C TRP A 256 -4.76 -2.18 4.87
N GLU A 257 -4.53 -3.41 4.41
CA GLU A 257 -5.30 -4.58 4.84
C GLU A 257 -5.25 -4.77 6.36
N ASN A 258 -4.05 -4.66 6.95
CA ASN A 258 -3.86 -4.73 8.41
C ASN A 258 -4.59 -3.60 9.15
N SER A 259 -4.66 -2.40 8.57
CA SER A 259 -5.41 -1.28 9.13
C SER A 259 -6.90 -1.56 9.15
N GLN A 260 -7.46 -2.06 8.02
CA GLN A 260 -8.86 -2.44 7.92
C GLN A 260 -9.23 -3.56 8.89
N LEU A 261 -8.38 -4.59 8.98
CA LEU A 261 -8.60 -5.69 9.92
C LEU A 261 -8.62 -5.22 11.39
N LYS A 262 -7.71 -4.32 11.74
CA LYS A 262 -7.69 -3.72 13.10
C LYS A 262 -8.96 -2.91 13.40
N GLN A 263 -9.45 -2.14 12.42
CA GLN A 263 -10.71 -1.38 12.57
C GLN A 263 -11.91 -2.32 12.73
N GLN A 264 -11.98 -3.39 11.92
CA GLN A 264 -13.04 -4.38 12.05
C GLN A 264 -13.02 -5.09 13.41
N LEU A 265 -11.83 -5.49 13.87
CA LEU A 265 -11.68 -6.12 15.20
C LEU A 265 -12.07 -5.16 16.33
N ALA A 266 -11.71 -3.88 16.21
CA ALA A 266 -12.12 -2.87 17.20
C ALA A 266 -13.65 -2.71 17.22
N ALA A 267 -14.30 -2.58 16.06
CA ALA A 267 -15.75 -2.48 15.96
C ALA A 267 -16.47 -3.73 16.50
N GLN A 268 -15.96 -4.92 16.23
CA GLN A 268 -16.50 -6.16 16.80
C GLN A 268 -16.35 -6.20 18.32
N ARG A 269 -15.21 -5.79 18.83
CA ARG A 269 -14.98 -5.71 20.28
C ARG A 269 -15.96 -4.75 20.95
N ASP A 270 -16.16 -3.57 20.34
CA ASP A 270 -17.04 -2.55 20.90
C ASP A 270 -18.52 -3.01 20.84
N ASN A 271 -18.94 -3.69 19.79
CA ASN A 271 -20.26 -4.32 19.71
C ASN A 271 -20.46 -5.38 20.80
N LEU A 272 -19.45 -6.25 21.00
CA LEU A 272 -19.51 -7.26 22.07
C LEU A 272 -19.58 -6.64 23.47
N GLN A 273 -18.88 -5.53 23.69
CA GLN A 273 -18.97 -4.79 24.95
C GLN A 273 -20.37 -4.20 25.17
N MET A 274 -20.99 -3.63 24.13
CA MET A 274 -22.37 -3.11 24.22
C MET A 274 -23.37 -4.23 24.49
N GLU A 275 -23.25 -5.38 23.82
CA GLU A 275 -24.10 -6.54 24.09
C GLU A 275 -23.96 -7.06 25.51
N GLN A 276 -22.72 -7.12 26.02
CA GLN A 276 -22.44 -7.51 27.40
C GLN A 276 -23.07 -6.53 28.40
N GLN A 277 -22.97 -5.23 28.13
CA GLN A 277 -23.56 -4.21 28.97
C GLN A 277 -25.08 -4.30 28.98
N GLN A 278 -25.71 -4.43 27.83
CA GLN A 278 -27.17 -4.63 27.72
C GLN A 278 -27.64 -5.88 28.44
N LEU A 279 -26.88 -6.99 28.32
CA LEU A 279 -27.20 -8.22 29.05
C LEU A 279 -27.07 -8.03 30.57
N HIS A 280 -26.05 -7.31 31.05
CA HIS A 280 -25.88 -6.96 32.46
C HIS A 280 -27.01 -6.09 32.97
N GLU A 281 -27.44 -5.09 32.21
CA GLU A 281 -28.58 -4.23 32.56
C GLU A 281 -29.89 -5.00 32.62
N GLN A 282 -30.14 -5.88 31.65
CA GLN A 282 -31.29 -6.78 31.65
C GLN A 282 -31.30 -7.72 32.90
N GLN A 283 -30.14 -8.32 33.18
CA GLN A 283 -29.99 -9.17 34.38
C GLN A 283 -30.18 -8.37 35.69
N ALA A 284 -29.67 -7.14 35.75
CA ALA A 284 -29.86 -6.26 36.91
C ALA A 284 -31.35 -5.88 37.08
N LEU A 285 -32.04 -5.58 35.98
CA LEU A 285 -33.48 -5.27 35.96
C LEU A 285 -34.33 -6.49 36.40
N GLU A 286 -33.99 -7.68 35.89
CA GLU A 286 -34.64 -8.93 36.28
C GLU A 286 -34.40 -9.25 37.78
N ARG A 287 -33.14 -9.06 38.23
CA ARG A 287 -32.82 -9.20 39.66
C ARG A 287 -33.59 -8.20 40.53
N GLY A 288 -33.74 -6.95 40.10
CA GLY A 288 -34.53 -5.94 40.77
C GLY A 288 -36.01 -6.32 40.86
N ARG A 289 -36.61 -6.73 39.73
CA ARG A 289 -38.00 -7.23 39.68
C ARG A 289 -38.19 -8.51 40.50
N LEU A 290 -37.18 -9.39 40.52
CA LEU A 290 -37.22 -10.60 41.35
C LEU A 290 -37.14 -10.26 42.83
N ALA A 291 -36.27 -9.31 43.22
CA ALA A 291 -36.14 -8.84 44.60
C ALA A 291 -37.43 -8.17 45.10
N GLU A 292 -38.04 -7.30 44.29
CA GLU A 292 -39.35 -6.69 44.64
C GLU A 292 -40.46 -7.76 44.78
N ARG A 293 -40.44 -8.76 43.88
CA ARG A 293 -41.39 -9.85 43.92
C ARG A 293 -41.18 -10.77 45.14
N ILE A 294 -39.92 -11.04 45.49
CA ILE A 294 -39.56 -11.78 46.72
C ILE A 294 -39.99 -11.00 47.97
N THR A 295 -39.78 -9.68 48.00
CA THR A 295 -40.20 -8.83 49.12
C THR A 295 -41.71 -8.80 49.24
N ALA A 296 -42.46 -8.66 48.14
CA ALA A 296 -43.91 -8.71 48.15
C ALA A 296 -44.45 -10.09 48.59
N GLN A 297 -43.78 -11.17 48.16
CA GLN A 297 -44.16 -12.53 48.61
C GLN A 297 -43.79 -12.81 50.08
N HIS A 298 -42.69 -12.22 50.59
CA HIS A 298 -42.31 -12.34 51.97
C HIS A 298 -43.36 -11.64 52.92
N HIS A 299 -43.89 -10.50 52.47
CA HIS A 299 -45.02 -9.86 53.16
C HIS A 299 -46.31 -10.69 53.09
N GLN A 300 -46.51 -11.47 52.03
CA GLN A 300 -47.63 -12.40 51.98
C GLN A 300 -47.40 -13.69 52.80
N LEU A 301 -46.15 -14.16 52.90
CA LEU A 301 -45.78 -15.35 53.68
C LEU A 301 -45.92 -15.18 55.16
N THR A 302 -45.69 -13.97 55.70
CA THR A 302 -46.00 -13.65 57.09
C THR A 302 -47.51 -13.73 57.45
N ALA A 303 -48.34 -13.82 56.38
CA ALA A 303 -49.82 -13.97 56.55
C ALA A 303 -50.35 -15.42 56.34
N LEU A 304 -49.50 -16.36 55.86
CA LEU A 304 -49.98 -17.69 55.51
C LEU A 304 -48.91 -18.78 55.69
N GLU A 305 -48.95 -19.55 56.79
CA GLU A 305 -48.05 -20.72 57.04
C GLU A 305 -48.12 -21.88 56.03
N SER A 306 -48.88 -21.75 54.95
CA SER A 306 -49.17 -22.88 54.05
C SER A 306 -48.35 -22.91 52.76
N LYS A 307 -47.31 -22.06 52.58
CA LYS A 307 -46.62 -21.95 51.27
C LYS A 307 -45.19 -22.50 51.22
N LEU A 308 -44.86 -23.47 52.06
CA LEU A 308 -43.54 -24.14 52.03
C LEU A 308 -43.20 -24.83 50.68
N GLU A 309 -44.23 -25.22 49.94
CA GLU A 309 -44.08 -25.84 48.63
C GLU A 309 -43.71 -24.86 47.52
N GLU A 310 -44.08 -23.56 47.63
CA GLU A 310 -43.68 -22.54 46.62
C GLU A 310 -42.23 -22.11 46.81
N SER A 311 -41.68 -22.19 48.03
CA SER A 311 -40.28 -21.89 48.28
C SER A 311 -39.32 -22.89 47.58
N LYS A 312 -39.70 -24.17 47.54
CA LYS A 312 -38.90 -25.20 46.85
C LYS A 312 -38.90 -25.04 45.33
N ALA A 313 -40.00 -24.56 44.76
CA ALA A 313 -40.08 -24.30 43.33
C ALA A 313 -39.17 -23.09 42.92
N GLN A 314 -39.09 -22.08 43.75
CA GLN A 314 -38.21 -20.91 43.54
C GLN A 314 -36.71 -21.29 43.62
N GLU A 315 -36.36 -22.20 44.53
CA GLU A 315 -34.99 -22.70 44.64
C GLU A 315 -34.53 -23.48 43.41
N ALA A 316 -35.47 -24.24 42.79
CA ALA A 316 -35.21 -24.96 41.54
C ALA A 316 -35.00 -24.00 40.37
N GLU A 317 -35.75 -22.92 40.29
CA GLU A 317 -35.61 -21.91 39.23
C GLU A 317 -34.29 -21.12 39.33
N LEU A 318 -33.86 -20.80 40.59
CA LEU A 318 -32.57 -20.17 40.85
C LEU A 318 -31.39 -21.07 40.43
N THR A 319 -31.52 -22.37 40.66
CA THR A 319 -30.52 -23.38 40.25
C THR A 319 -30.38 -23.46 38.75
N VAL A 320 -31.50 -23.38 38.02
CA VAL A 320 -31.52 -23.38 36.55
C VAL A 320 -30.86 -22.07 36.00
N GLN A 321 -31.15 -20.93 36.64
CA GLN A 321 -30.52 -19.66 36.27
C GLN A 321 -29.00 -19.65 36.54
N GLN A 322 -28.56 -20.25 37.64
CA GLN A 322 -27.15 -20.45 37.94
C GLN A 322 -26.45 -21.33 36.91
N GLN A 323 -27.08 -22.43 36.51
CA GLN A 323 -26.57 -23.30 35.45
C GLN A 323 -26.47 -22.57 34.09
N ARG A 324 -27.45 -21.72 33.79
CA ARG A 324 -27.44 -20.90 32.59
C ARG A 324 -26.35 -19.84 32.61
N THR A 325 -26.11 -19.24 33.77
CA THR A 325 -25.02 -18.26 33.96
C THR A 325 -23.65 -18.91 33.84
N VAL A 326 -23.47 -20.13 34.35
CA VAL A 326 -22.25 -20.91 34.20
C VAL A 326 -22.02 -21.28 32.71
N ALA A 327 -23.08 -21.66 31.96
CA ALA A 327 -22.97 -21.93 30.55
C ALA A 327 -22.54 -20.70 29.74
N LEU A 328 -23.15 -19.55 30.01
CA LEU A 328 -22.77 -18.28 29.34
C LEU A 328 -21.35 -17.82 29.68
N THR A 329 -20.91 -18.04 30.93
CA THR A 329 -19.53 -17.71 31.35
C THR A 329 -18.52 -18.61 30.62
N SER A 330 -18.86 -19.88 30.39
CA SER A 330 -18.03 -20.84 29.67
C SER A 330 -17.93 -20.46 28.17
N GLU A 331 -19.02 -19.98 27.57
CA GLU A 331 -19.04 -19.53 26.19
C GLU A 331 -18.20 -18.25 26.00
N LEU A 332 -18.28 -17.37 26.97
CA LEU A 332 -17.47 -16.12 26.96
C LEU A 332 -15.96 -16.41 27.08
N ALA A 333 -15.61 -17.38 27.92
CA ALA A 333 -14.22 -17.83 28.04
C ALA A 333 -13.70 -18.46 26.75
N LEU A 334 -14.54 -19.22 26.04
CA LEU A 334 -14.17 -19.83 24.76
C LEU A 334 -13.91 -18.76 23.67
N LEU A 335 -14.75 -17.75 23.61
CA LEU A 335 -14.57 -16.61 22.68
C LEU A 335 -13.30 -15.81 22.99
N GLN A 336 -13.01 -15.60 24.26
CA GLN A 336 -11.76 -14.94 24.67
C GLN A 336 -10.53 -15.76 24.28
N GLN A 337 -10.59 -17.08 24.44
CA GLN A 337 -9.52 -17.97 24.01
C GLN A 337 -9.31 -17.90 22.49
N GLN A 338 -10.39 -17.96 21.71
CA GLN A 338 -10.30 -17.84 20.25
C GLN A 338 -9.67 -16.52 19.81
N THR A 339 -9.98 -15.43 20.52
CA THR A 339 -9.37 -14.12 20.24
C THR A 339 -7.87 -14.12 20.52
N THR A 340 -7.47 -14.72 21.65
CA THR A 340 -6.06 -14.86 22.03
C THR A 340 -5.29 -15.72 21.03
N ASP A 341 -5.88 -16.84 20.62
CA ASP A 341 -5.27 -17.76 19.64
C ASP A 341 -5.08 -17.08 18.26
N THR A 342 -6.08 -16.29 17.84
CA THR A 342 -5.98 -15.52 16.60
C THR A 342 -4.87 -14.46 16.68
N GLN A 343 -4.72 -13.80 17.83
CA GLN A 343 -3.64 -12.83 18.06
C GLN A 343 -2.25 -13.51 18.04
N ALA A 344 -2.14 -14.70 18.65
CA ALA A 344 -0.91 -15.49 18.62
C ALA A 344 -0.54 -15.94 17.21
N GLN A 345 -1.53 -16.39 16.41
CA GLN A 345 -1.32 -16.74 15.01
C GLN A 345 -0.84 -15.54 14.18
N LEU A 346 -1.42 -14.37 14.41
CA LEU A 346 -1.00 -13.15 13.73
C LEU A 346 0.44 -12.74 14.09
N ALA A 347 0.80 -12.89 15.36
CA ALA A 347 2.18 -12.62 15.82
C ALA A 347 3.18 -13.61 15.20
N SER A 348 2.83 -14.90 15.15
CA SER A 348 3.64 -15.95 14.50
C SER A 348 3.82 -15.68 12.99
N CYS A 349 2.76 -15.30 12.31
CA CYS A 349 2.80 -14.97 10.89
C CYS A 349 3.71 -13.74 10.59
N LYS A 350 3.69 -12.75 11.49
CA LYS A 350 4.61 -11.59 11.42
C LYS A 350 6.07 -12.01 11.59
N GLN A 351 6.33 -12.87 12.57
CA GLN A 351 7.68 -13.38 12.82
C GLN A 351 8.20 -14.22 11.65
N GLN A 352 7.39 -15.13 11.12
CA GLN A 352 7.75 -15.93 9.92
C GLN A 352 8.05 -15.06 8.72
N ARG A 353 7.31 -13.96 8.56
CA ARG A 353 7.57 -12.97 7.50
C ARG A 353 8.93 -12.28 7.67
N GLU A 354 9.28 -11.92 8.92
CA GLU A 354 10.57 -11.30 9.22
C GLU A 354 11.73 -12.31 9.01
N GLU A 355 11.54 -13.55 9.44
CA GLU A 355 12.50 -14.63 9.23
C GLU A 355 12.69 -14.93 7.73
N ALA A 356 11.60 -14.96 6.96
CA ALA A 356 11.66 -15.14 5.52
C ALA A 356 12.36 -13.96 4.82
N LEU A 357 12.18 -12.74 5.33
CA LEU A 357 12.86 -11.55 4.82
C LEU A 357 14.36 -11.62 5.09
N ALA A 358 14.74 -12.05 6.29
CA ALA A 358 16.14 -12.25 6.67
C ALA A 358 16.81 -13.38 5.86
N ALA A 359 16.08 -14.50 5.66
CA ALA A 359 16.55 -15.61 4.83
C ALA A 359 16.72 -15.17 3.36
N LYS A 360 15.83 -14.36 2.84
CA LYS A 360 15.94 -13.78 1.49
C LYS A 360 17.20 -12.91 1.38
N GLN A 361 17.45 -12.03 2.33
CA GLN A 361 18.65 -11.18 2.34
C GLN A 361 19.94 -12.03 2.39
N SER A 362 19.93 -13.13 3.17
CA SER A 362 21.03 -14.08 3.21
C SER A 362 21.24 -14.79 1.88
N LEU A 363 20.16 -15.21 1.23
CA LEU A 363 20.20 -15.83 -0.11
C LEU A 363 20.71 -14.86 -1.19
N GLU A 364 20.29 -13.62 -1.14
CA GLU A 364 20.76 -12.56 -2.04
C GLU A 364 22.26 -12.30 -1.88
N SER A 365 22.72 -12.29 -0.62
CA SER A 365 24.15 -12.21 -0.33
C SER A 365 24.93 -13.41 -0.89
N THR A 366 24.39 -14.62 -0.69
CA THR A 366 24.99 -15.87 -1.19
C THR A 366 24.97 -15.93 -2.72
N LEU A 367 23.89 -15.48 -3.35
CA LEU A 367 23.76 -15.38 -4.80
C LEU A 367 24.75 -14.37 -5.37
N SER A 368 24.92 -13.24 -4.71
CA SER A 368 25.93 -12.24 -5.07
C SER A 368 27.33 -12.82 -5.06
N GLN A 369 27.67 -13.58 -3.99
CA GLN A 369 28.95 -14.28 -3.89
C GLN A 369 29.12 -15.35 -4.96
N ALA A 370 28.07 -16.12 -5.26
CA ALA A 370 28.10 -17.14 -6.31
C ALA A 370 28.27 -16.52 -7.70
N THR A 371 27.61 -15.42 -7.96
CA THR A 371 27.74 -14.68 -9.22
C THR A 371 29.15 -14.10 -9.39
N GLN A 372 29.72 -13.62 -8.29
CA GLN A 372 31.12 -13.18 -8.26
C GLN A 372 32.09 -14.32 -8.63
N ARG A 373 31.88 -15.50 -8.04
CA ARG A 373 32.70 -16.71 -8.34
C ARG A 373 32.55 -17.15 -9.80
N LEU A 374 31.31 -17.11 -10.34
CA LEU A 374 31.05 -17.42 -11.74
C LEU A 374 31.72 -16.43 -12.72
N ALA A 375 31.69 -15.15 -12.39
CA ALA A 375 32.36 -14.10 -13.18
C ALA A 375 33.89 -14.30 -13.16
N GLN A 376 34.46 -14.67 -12.01
CA GLN A 376 35.87 -15.02 -11.89
C GLN A 376 36.22 -16.24 -12.75
N SER A 377 35.43 -17.31 -12.67
CA SER A 377 35.65 -18.52 -13.47
C SER A 377 35.50 -18.27 -14.98
N ALA A 378 34.58 -17.39 -15.39
CA ALA A 378 34.41 -17.01 -16.78
C ALA A 378 35.60 -16.19 -17.32
N GLN A 379 36.18 -15.33 -16.48
CA GLN A 379 37.41 -14.60 -16.82
C GLN A 379 38.64 -15.54 -16.95
N GLU A 380 38.74 -16.51 -16.08
CA GLU A 380 39.80 -17.55 -16.17
C GLU A 380 39.68 -18.39 -17.44
N LEU A 381 38.44 -18.72 -17.86
CA LEU A 381 38.15 -19.44 -19.10
C LEU A 381 38.43 -18.64 -20.39
N THR A 382 38.45 -17.30 -20.30
CA THR A 382 38.70 -16.42 -21.47
C THR A 382 40.20 -16.15 -21.66
N LEU A 383 41.02 -16.55 -20.66
CA LEU A 383 42.48 -16.39 -20.71
C LEU A 383 43.24 -17.71 -21.04
N LEU A 384 42.48 -18.82 -21.22
CA LEU A 384 42.93 -20.10 -21.78
C LEU A 384 42.53 -20.18 -23.28
#